data_368fa3fad02edef500ced4d2b15de381
#
_entry.id   368fa3fad02edef500ced4d2b15de381
#
_cell.length_a   1.000
_cell.length_b   1.000
_cell.length_c   1.000
_cell.angle_alpha   90.00
_cell.angle_beta   90.00
_cell.angle_gamma   90.00
#
_symmetry.space_group_name_H-M   'P 1'
#
loop_
_entity.id
_entity.type
_entity.pdbx_description
1 polymer ?
#
loop_
_entity_poly.entity_id
_entity_poly.type
_entity_poly.pdbx_seq_one_letter_code
_entity_poly.pdbx_strand_id
1 'polypeptide(L)' 'MRVYEKVRAYIDDNGLKQVAVAQKAGIPKATFNAIMNGKRTLYADDLRAICLALNVSPELFI' A
#
# COMPACT_ATOMS: atom_id res chain seq x y z
N MET A 1 -2.96 -12.20 -8.94
CA MET A 1 -3.26 -11.17 -7.93
C MET A 1 -2.96 -9.79 -8.47
N ARG A 2 -3.80 -8.83 -8.14
CA ARG A 2 -3.56 -7.44 -8.49
C ARG A 2 -2.49 -6.86 -7.55
N VAL A 3 -1.85 -5.79 -7.99
CA VAL A 3 -0.78 -5.15 -7.21
C VAL A 3 -1.26 -4.74 -5.82
N TYR A 4 -2.46 -4.14 -5.72
CA TYR A 4 -2.97 -3.71 -4.41
C TYR A 4 -3.19 -4.90 -3.47
N GLU A 5 -3.56 -6.05 -4.01
CA GLU A 5 -3.74 -7.26 -3.22
C GLU A 5 -2.41 -7.77 -2.68
N LYS A 6 -1.35 -7.66 -3.48
CA LYS A 6 -0.01 -8.05 -3.03
C LYS A 6 0.49 -7.13 -1.93
N VAL A 7 0.24 -5.83 -2.06
CA VAL A 7 0.61 -4.85 -1.03
C VAL A 7 -0.14 -5.14 0.26
N ARG A 8 -1.44 -5.39 0.16
CA ARG A 8 -2.27 -5.70 1.32
C ARG A 8 -1.79 -6.98 2.01
N ALA A 9 -1.50 -8.01 1.23
CA ALA A 9 -0.99 -9.27 1.78
C ALA A 9 0.34 -9.07 2.51
N TYR A 10 1.23 -8.26 1.95
CA TYR A 10 2.51 -7.94 2.58
C TYR A 10 2.31 -7.25 3.93
N ILE A 11 1.42 -6.28 3.98
CA ILE A 11 1.11 -5.56 5.22
C ILE A 11 0.57 -6.53 6.27
N ASP A 12 -0.39 -7.37 5.89
CA ASP A 12 -0.99 -8.34 6.79
C ASP A 12 0.02 -9.39 7.26
N ASP A 13 0.81 -9.94 6.35
CA ASP A 13 1.78 -10.99 6.64
C ASP A 13 2.90 -10.50 7.56
N ASN A 14 3.21 -9.22 7.51
CA ASN A 14 4.25 -8.64 8.35
C ASN A 14 3.71 -8.01 9.64
N GLY A 15 2.43 -8.20 9.91
CA GLY A 15 1.81 -7.68 11.13
C GLY A 15 1.76 -6.17 11.21
N LEU A 16 1.77 -5.50 10.06
CA LEU A 16 1.74 -4.05 10.00
C LEU A 16 0.30 -3.53 10.03
N LYS A 17 0.14 -2.29 10.49
CA LYS A 17 -1.17 -1.64 10.49
C LYS A 17 -1.29 -0.76 9.24
N GLN A 18 -2.41 -0.89 8.54
CA GLN A 18 -2.67 -0.07 7.35
C GLN A 18 -2.61 1.42 7.65
N VAL A 19 -3.15 1.84 8.80
CA VAL A 19 -3.14 3.24 9.19
C VAL A 19 -1.72 3.79 9.36
N ALA A 20 -0.82 2.98 9.87
CA ALA A 20 0.58 3.38 10.06
C ALA A 20 1.29 3.51 8.71
N VAL A 21 1.04 2.58 7.80
CA VAL A 21 1.62 2.62 6.45
C VAL A 21 1.10 3.83 5.68
N ALA A 22 -0.20 4.09 5.75
CA ALA A 22 -0.81 5.24 5.10
C ALA A 22 -0.18 6.55 5.59
N GLN A 23 0.02 6.66 6.89
CA GLN A 23 0.63 7.83 7.51
C GLN A 23 2.04 8.06 7.01
N LYS A 24 2.85 7.01 6.97
CA LYS A 24 4.22 7.10 6.46
C LYS A 24 4.27 7.43 4.97
N ALA A 25 3.31 6.92 4.20
CA ALA A 25 3.23 7.17 2.77
C ALA A 25 2.66 8.56 2.45
N GLY A 26 2.10 9.24 3.43
CA GLY A 26 1.47 10.54 3.21
C GLY A 26 0.14 10.43 2.49
N ILE A 27 -0.51 9.28 2.56
CA ILE A 27 -1.81 9.04 1.92
C ILE A 27 -2.90 9.13 2.98
N PRO A 28 -3.98 9.90 2.75
CA PRO A 28 -5.08 9.96 3.71
C PRO A 28 -5.62 8.57 4.02
N LYS A 29 -5.97 8.33 5.27
CA LYS A 29 -6.45 7.03 5.73
C LYS A 29 -7.61 6.50 4.88
N ALA A 30 -8.59 7.34 4.59
CA ALA A 30 -9.76 6.92 3.79
C ALA A 30 -9.35 6.52 2.37
N THR A 31 -8.43 7.27 1.76
CA THR A 31 -7.92 6.98 0.44
C THR A 31 -7.14 5.68 0.44
N PHE A 32 -6.26 5.49 1.42
CA PHE A 32 -5.47 4.26 1.52
C PHE A 32 -6.38 3.04 1.69
N ASN A 33 -7.38 3.16 2.55
CA ASN A 33 -8.35 2.09 2.78
C ASN A 33 -9.09 1.73 1.49
N ALA A 34 -9.51 2.73 0.71
CA ALA A 34 -10.18 2.49 -0.56
C ALA A 34 -9.27 1.77 -1.56
N ILE A 35 -7.99 2.14 -1.60
CA ILE A 35 -7.00 1.47 -2.46
C ILE A 35 -6.85 -0.01 -2.04
N MET A 36 -6.71 -0.26 -0.75
CA MET A 36 -6.52 -1.61 -0.23
C MET A 36 -7.74 -2.51 -0.43
N ASN A 37 -8.91 -1.92 -0.61
CA ASN A 37 -10.16 -2.66 -0.87
C ASN A 37 -10.50 -2.74 -2.36
N GLY A 38 -9.63 -2.24 -3.22
CA GLY A 38 -9.86 -2.29 -4.67
C GLY A 38 -10.91 -1.31 -5.16
N LYS A 39 -11.34 -0.36 -4.33
CA LYS A 39 -12.36 0.63 -4.68
C LYS A 39 -11.78 1.88 -5.34
N ARG A 40 -10.49 2.07 -5.23
CA ARG A 40 -9.78 3.20 -5.82
C ARG A 40 -8.52 2.68 -6.51
N THR A 41 -8.24 3.20 -7.68
CA THR A 41 -7.06 2.81 -8.46
C THR A 41 -5.76 3.09 -7.69
N LEU A 42 -4.86 2.13 -7.68
CA LEU A 42 -3.51 2.30 -7.16
C LEU A 42 -2.64 2.83 -8.31
N TYR A 43 -2.35 4.12 -8.27
CA TYR A 43 -1.50 4.73 -9.27
C TYR A 43 -0.03 4.51 -8.95
N ALA A 44 0.83 4.69 -9.96
CA ALA A 44 2.27 4.49 -9.79
C ALA A 44 2.85 5.34 -8.66
N ASP A 45 2.40 6.59 -8.54
CA ASP A 45 2.87 7.47 -7.47
C ASP A 45 2.47 6.97 -6.09
N ASP A 46 1.28 6.40 -5.97
CA ASP A 46 0.82 5.82 -4.72
C ASP A 46 1.66 4.61 -4.35
N LEU A 47 1.93 3.75 -5.33
CA LEU A 47 2.77 2.57 -5.11
C LEU A 47 4.17 2.97 -4.67
N ARG A 48 4.73 3.98 -5.30
CA ARG A 48 6.05 4.47 -4.93
C ARG A 48 6.08 4.98 -3.49
N ALA A 49 5.08 5.75 -3.11
CA ALA A 49 4.97 6.28 -1.74
C ALA A 49 4.85 5.14 -0.72
N ILE A 50 4.05 4.14 -1.04
CA ILE A 50 3.86 2.97 -0.17
C ILE A 50 5.17 2.18 -0.04
N CYS A 51 5.87 1.96 -1.15
CA CYS A 51 7.13 1.24 -1.14
C CYS A 51 8.20 1.97 -0.32
N LEU A 52 8.25 3.29 -0.42
CA LEU A 52 9.15 4.09 0.41
C LEU A 52 8.80 3.96 1.89
N ALA A 53 7.50 3.97 2.20
CA ALA A 53 7.03 3.82 3.57
C ALA A 53 7.38 2.45 4.16
N LEU A 54 7.32 1.41 3.33
CA LEU A 54 7.64 0.04 3.72
C LEU A 54 9.12 -0.29 3.61
N ASN A 55 9.91 0.61 2.99
CA ASN A 55 11.33 0.41 2.73
C ASN A 55 11.58 -0.83 1.87
N VAL A 56 10.81 -1.00 0.82
CA VAL A 56 10.94 -2.11 -0.13
C VAL A 56 10.95 -1.59 -1.55
N SER A 57 11.43 -2.43 -2.48
CA SER A 57 11.40 -2.11 -3.91
C SER A 57 10.01 -2.40 -4.49
N PRO A 58 9.52 -1.58 -5.44
CA PRO A 58 8.26 -1.86 -6.13
C PRO A 58 8.21 -3.22 -6.80
N GLU A 59 9.36 -3.77 -7.17
CA GLU A 59 9.46 -5.10 -7.78
C GLU A 59 8.86 -6.20 -6.91
N LEU A 60 8.78 -5.96 -5.61
CA LEU A 60 8.18 -6.91 -4.68
C LEU A 60 6.71 -7.16 -4.99
N PHE A 61 6.04 -6.19 -5.61
CA PHE A 61 4.61 -6.22 -5.85
C PHE A 61 4.20 -6.33 -7.32
N ILE A 62 5.14 -6.29 -8.24
CA ILE A 62 4.84 -6.34 -9.68
C ILE A 62 5.44 -7.56 -10.37
#